data_57f71d211a5d13915fc31ecf5f1f4f62
#
_entry.id   57f71d211a5d13915fc31ecf5f1f4f62
#
_cell.length_a   1.000
_cell.length_b   1.000
_cell.length_c   1.000
_cell.angle_alpha   90.00
_cell.angle_beta   90.00
_cell.angle_gamma   90.00
#
_symmetry.space_group_name_H-M   'P 1'
#
loop_
_entity.id
_entity.type
_entity.pdbx_description
1 polymer ?
#
loop_
_entity_poly.entity_id
_entity_poly.type
_entity_poly.pdbx_seq_one_letter_code
_entity_poly.pdbx_strand_id
1 'polypeptide(L)'
;MFRTLLRGMARPSRLLKLTALAALPAFTAISAHAAPTTLTIATINNPDMIVLQKLSSQFEQAHPDIKLRWVTLEEGVLRQRVTTDIATGSGQFDLMTIGGYEAPLWAKKGWLTPLDMPASYDAADLLPTVRDGLSQGGKLFAVPFYAESSMTYYRRDLFNAAGLKMPEQPTYDDIAKFAAKLHDPAKGVYGICLRGRAGWGENMALVSTMVNTFGGRWFDEKWQPTIDTPQWKQAVNTYVDLLKKYGPPGASSNGFNENLVLFSGGKCGMWIDATVAAGMVSSAKDSKVADKVGFANAPIASTPKGSHWLWIWALAVPKSSKSPEAAKTFAAWATSKEYIRAVAKAQGWGEVPPGTRASTYDDPAYQKAAPFSSFVRHAIETANPNDPSAQKVPYTGVQFVTIPEFQSLGTVVGQAIAGALTGKTTVDDALRVSQSQAQRAMRQGGYLK
;
A
#
# COMPACT_ATOMS: atom_id res chain seq x y z
N MET A 1 71.37 21.50 59.75
CA MET A 1 72.66 22.16 59.94
C MET A 1 72.71 23.45 59.17
N PHE A 2 72.95 24.55 59.84
CA PHE A 2 73.48 25.87 59.40
C PHE A 2 72.78 26.63 58.28
N ARG A 3 72.05 27.74 58.53
CA ARG A 3 72.55 29.09 58.89
C ARG A 3 73.37 29.67 57.68
N THR A 4 73.27 30.88 57.17
CA THR A 4 72.94 32.21 57.80
C THR A 4 73.07 33.27 56.73
N LEU A 5 72.24 34.33 56.75
CA LEU A 5 72.55 35.77 56.80
C LEU A 5 73.07 36.45 55.52
N LEU A 6 72.78 37.60 55.13
CA LEU A 6 72.21 38.88 55.57
C LEU A 6 72.46 39.98 54.53
N ARG A 7 71.59 40.97 54.51
CA ARG A 7 71.81 42.42 54.18
C ARG A 7 72.10 42.77 52.71
N GLY A 8 71.54 43.74 52.10
CA GLY A 8 70.79 44.90 52.54
C GLY A 8 70.78 45.99 51.50
N MET A 9 69.99 46.99 51.66
CA MET A 9 69.98 48.37 51.14
C MET A 9 69.29 48.67 49.80
N ALA A 10 68.12 49.21 49.89
CA ALA A 10 67.68 50.64 49.74
C ALA A 10 67.59 51.21 48.30
N ARG A 11 66.34 51.42 47.91
CA ARG A 11 65.64 52.55 47.23
C ARG A 11 66.34 53.29 46.09
N PRO A 12 65.55 53.91 45.08
CA PRO A 12 64.16 54.43 45.17
C PRO A 12 63.27 54.20 43.93
N SER A 13 62.01 54.35 44.20
CA SER A 13 60.83 54.76 43.42
C SER A 13 60.95 55.21 41.96
N ARG A 14 60.19 54.57 41.05
CA ARG A 14 59.53 55.24 39.94
C ARG A 14 58.10 54.68 39.76
N LEU A 15 57.10 55.55 39.87
CA LEU A 15 55.74 55.31 39.54
C LEU A 15 55.63 54.96 38.03
N LEU A 16 55.20 53.79 37.69
CA LEU A 16 54.66 53.48 36.37
C LEU A 16 53.15 53.27 36.50
N LYS A 17 52.38 54.16 35.86
CA LYS A 17 50.95 53.99 35.70
C LYS A 17 50.69 52.82 34.78
N LEU A 18 50.20 51.71 35.32
CA LEU A 18 49.62 50.61 34.50
C LEU A 18 48.15 50.96 34.19
N THR A 19 47.86 51.29 32.96
CA THR A 19 46.51 51.27 32.38
C THR A 19 46.12 49.79 32.20
N ALA A 20 45.21 49.30 33.03
CA ALA A 20 44.63 48.01 32.89
C ALA A 20 43.62 48.05 31.70
N LEU A 21 44.00 47.46 30.59
CA LEU A 21 43.09 47.21 29.45
C LEU A 21 42.24 45.96 29.83
N ALA A 22 40.99 46.18 30.22
CA ALA A 22 40.04 45.10 30.48
C ALA A 22 39.68 44.43 29.14
N ALA A 23 40.27 43.29 28.83
CA ALA A 23 39.84 42.41 27.76
C ALA A 23 38.58 41.68 28.21
N LEU A 24 37.38 42.06 27.69
CA LEU A 24 36.17 41.29 27.80
C LEU A 24 36.36 39.98 26.97
N PRO A 25 36.16 38.79 27.56
CA PRO A 25 36.08 37.60 26.77
C PRO A 25 34.79 37.64 25.93
N ALA A 26 34.91 37.69 24.60
CA ALA A 26 33.80 37.45 23.71
C ALA A 26 33.35 35.98 23.90
N PHE A 27 32.27 35.79 24.61
CA PHE A 27 31.54 34.49 24.63
C PHE A 27 30.94 34.29 23.24
N THR A 28 31.65 33.60 22.37
CA THR A 28 31.03 32.98 21.21
C THR A 28 30.06 31.93 21.74
N ALA A 29 28.77 32.25 21.71
CA ALA A 29 27.71 31.27 21.91
C ALA A 29 27.83 30.20 20.81
N ILE A 30 28.48 29.11 21.10
CA ILE A 30 28.41 27.89 20.28
C ILE A 30 26.97 27.45 20.42
N SER A 31 26.15 27.73 19.39
CA SER A 31 24.82 27.14 19.27
C SER A 31 25.02 25.62 19.19
N ALA A 32 24.81 24.94 20.31
CA ALA A 32 24.76 23.49 20.33
C ALA A 32 23.56 23.09 19.45
N HIS A 33 23.81 22.73 18.22
CA HIS A 33 22.79 22.08 17.39
C HIS A 33 22.48 20.77 18.07
N ALA A 34 21.24 20.62 18.53
CA ALA A 34 20.74 19.35 19.03
C ALA A 34 20.95 18.28 17.92
N ALA A 35 21.34 17.08 18.34
CA ALA A 35 21.49 15.98 17.38
C ALA A 35 20.18 15.77 16.60
N PRO A 36 20.23 15.51 15.29
CA PRO A 36 19.02 15.37 14.50
C PRO A 36 18.16 14.19 14.99
N THR A 37 16.85 14.40 15.00
CA THR A 37 15.87 13.37 15.33
C THR A 37 15.85 12.32 14.22
N THR A 38 16.07 11.05 14.57
CA THR A 38 16.01 9.95 13.60
C THR A 38 14.63 9.30 13.63
N LEU A 39 13.90 9.39 12.52
CA LEU A 39 12.62 8.70 12.31
C LEU A 39 12.86 7.31 11.75
N THR A 40 12.37 6.28 12.42
CA THR A 40 12.32 4.91 11.88
C THR A 40 11.00 4.67 11.19
N ILE A 41 11.05 4.40 9.88
CA ILE A 41 9.89 4.27 9.00
C ILE A 41 9.79 2.84 8.50
N ALA A 42 8.71 2.14 8.87
CA ALA A 42 8.38 0.85 8.28
C ALA A 42 7.60 1.04 6.98
N THR A 43 8.08 0.46 5.88
CA THR A 43 7.42 0.58 4.58
C THR A 43 7.49 -0.70 3.76
N ILE A 44 6.61 -0.76 2.76
CA ILE A 44 6.53 -1.87 1.81
C ILE A 44 7.57 -1.72 0.69
N ASN A 45 8.07 -2.86 0.21
CA ASN A 45 8.93 -2.93 -0.96
C ASN A 45 8.08 -2.95 -2.24
N ASN A 46 7.62 -1.78 -2.69
CA ASN A 46 6.96 -1.59 -3.97
C ASN A 46 7.52 -0.35 -4.71
N PRO A 47 7.25 -0.19 -6.02
CA PRO A 47 7.83 0.89 -6.82
C PRO A 47 7.60 2.29 -6.25
N ASP A 48 6.38 2.63 -5.84
CA ASP A 48 6.04 3.97 -5.33
C ASP A 48 6.79 4.30 -4.04
N MET A 49 6.89 3.34 -3.12
CA MET A 49 7.64 3.53 -1.87
C MET A 49 9.14 3.59 -2.10
N ILE A 50 9.66 2.92 -3.13
CA ILE A 50 11.08 3.06 -3.53
C ILE A 50 11.34 4.46 -4.08
N VAL A 51 10.42 5.02 -4.87
CA VAL A 51 10.50 6.42 -5.35
C VAL A 51 10.46 7.38 -4.15
N LEU A 52 9.56 7.17 -3.18
CA LEU A 52 9.51 7.98 -1.95
C LEU A 52 10.87 7.98 -1.22
N GLN A 53 11.47 6.81 -1.05
CA GLN A 53 12.78 6.69 -0.39
C GLN A 53 13.86 7.48 -1.14
N LYS A 54 13.89 7.39 -2.47
CA LYS A 54 14.86 8.14 -3.30
C LYS A 54 14.67 9.65 -3.22
N LEU A 55 13.43 10.13 -3.20
CA LEU A 55 13.11 11.56 -3.17
C LEU A 55 13.14 12.14 -1.74
N SER A 56 13.17 11.31 -0.70
CA SER A 56 13.14 11.77 0.70
C SER A 56 14.38 12.58 1.11
N SER A 57 15.47 12.52 0.34
CA SER A 57 16.61 13.43 0.51
C SER A 57 16.23 14.92 0.36
N GLN A 58 15.19 15.24 -0.42
CA GLN A 58 14.67 16.61 -0.55
C GLN A 58 14.03 17.08 0.77
N PHE A 59 13.32 16.17 1.47
CA PHE A 59 12.78 16.43 2.79
C PHE A 59 13.90 16.66 3.81
N GLU A 60 14.93 15.80 3.86
CA GLU A 60 16.05 15.95 4.79
C GLU A 60 16.87 17.22 4.55
N GLN A 61 16.92 17.72 3.30
CA GLN A 61 17.54 19.02 2.98
C GLN A 61 16.72 20.20 3.53
N ALA A 62 15.38 20.11 3.44
CA ALA A 62 14.47 21.13 3.98
C ALA A 62 14.33 21.06 5.51
N HIS A 63 14.58 19.90 6.11
CA HIS A 63 14.47 19.61 7.54
C HIS A 63 15.77 18.96 8.06
N PRO A 64 16.88 19.70 8.19
CA PRO A 64 18.20 19.16 8.54
C PRO A 64 18.26 18.58 9.98
N ASP A 65 17.30 18.92 10.81
CA ASP A 65 17.05 18.41 12.17
C ASP A 65 16.35 17.03 12.18
N ILE A 66 15.89 16.51 11.03
CA ILE A 66 15.25 15.21 10.91
C ILE A 66 16.06 14.29 9.98
N LYS A 67 16.34 13.08 10.42
CA LYS A 67 16.96 12.01 9.60
C LYS A 67 16.01 10.82 9.45
N LEU A 68 16.02 10.19 8.29
CA LEU A 68 15.13 9.10 7.95
C LEU A 68 15.88 7.76 7.95
N ARG A 69 15.36 6.80 8.69
CA ARG A 69 15.84 5.42 8.70
C ARG A 69 14.73 4.49 8.17
N TRP A 70 14.93 3.96 6.99
CA TRP A 70 13.97 3.10 6.33
C TRP A 70 14.13 1.62 6.73
N VAL A 71 13.01 0.97 7.01
CA VAL A 71 12.86 -0.47 7.19
C VAL A 71 11.89 -0.95 6.11
N THR A 72 12.46 -1.35 4.97
CA THR A 72 11.69 -1.76 3.77
C THR A 72 11.50 -3.25 3.80
N LEU A 73 10.26 -3.71 3.71
CA LEU A 73 9.87 -5.10 3.90
C LEU A 73 8.95 -5.56 2.75
N GLU A 74 8.93 -6.86 2.52
CA GLU A 74 7.91 -7.51 1.70
C GLU A 74 6.53 -7.37 2.38
N GLU A 75 5.45 -7.32 1.58
CA GLU A 75 4.10 -6.96 2.07
C GLU A 75 3.64 -7.77 3.27
N GLY A 76 3.69 -9.09 3.19
CA GLY A 76 3.24 -9.97 4.27
C GLY A 76 4.07 -9.79 5.55
N VAL A 77 5.38 -9.61 5.40
CA VAL A 77 6.31 -9.36 6.52
C VAL A 77 6.07 -8.00 7.14
N LEU A 78 5.85 -6.95 6.32
CA LEU A 78 5.52 -5.61 6.82
C LEU A 78 4.27 -5.67 7.69
N ARG A 79 3.17 -6.22 7.15
CA ARG A 79 1.89 -6.32 7.85
C ARG A 79 2.02 -7.01 9.20
N GLN A 80 2.74 -8.12 9.26
CA GLN A 80 2.98 -8.83 10.51
C GLN A 80 3.79 -7.99 11.50
N ARG A 81 4.88 -7.37 11.05
CA ARG A 81 5.77 -6.59 11.92
C ARG A 81 5.10 -5.35 12.49
N VAL A 82 4.41 -4.56 11.65
CA VAL A 82 3.73 -3.35 12.13
C VAL A 82 2.54 -3.69 13.05
N THR A 83 1.82 -4.80 12.77
CA THR A 83 0.75 -5.30 13.65
C THR A 83 1.31 -5.70 15.03
N THR A 84 2.43 -6.41 15.06
CA THR A 84 3.08 -6.82 16.31
C THR A 84 3.58 -5.60 17.08
N ASP A 85 4.28 -4.67 16.41
CA ASP A 85 4.83 -3.47 17.05
C ASP A 85 3.73 -2.62 17.70
N ILE A 86 2.65 -2.34 16.96
CA ILE A 86 1.57 -1.49 17.45
C ILE A 86 0.74 -2.17 18.56
N ALA A 87 0.51 -3.48 18.46
CA ALA A 87 -0.25 -4.24 19.44
C ALA A 87 0.49 -4.37 20.78
N THR A 88 1.82 -4.45 20.74
CA THR A 88 2.66 -4.53 21.95
C THR A 88 3.09 -3.15 22.46
N GLY A 89 2.89 -2.08 21.67
CA GLY A 89 3.35 -0.73 21.99
C GLY A 89 4.88 -0.64 22.09
N SER A 90 5.62 -1.48 21.35
CA SER A 90 7.08 -1.58 21.48
C SER A 90 7.83 -0.35 20.95
N GLY A 91 7.22 0.45 20.08
CA GLY A 91 7.77 1.71 19.57
C GLY A 91 9.04 1.52 18.75
N GLN A 92 9.11 0.46 17.95
CA GLN A 92 10.21 0.24 17.00
C GLN A 92 10.13 1.21 15.82
N PHE A 93 8.93 1.67 15.49
CA PHE A 93 8.68 2.55 14.36
C PHE A 93 8.04 3.86 14.79
N ASP A 94 8.50 4.96 14.21
CA ASP A 94 7.92 6.29 14.40
C ASP A 94 6.84 6.59 13.36
N LEU A 95 6.96 6.00 12.18
CA LEU A 95 5.98 6.08 11.08
C LEU A 95 5.81 4.70 10.46
N MET A 96 4.58 4.37 10.12
CA MET A 96 4.22 3.08 9.53
C MET A 96 3.46 3.28 8.24
N THR A 97 3.84 2.54 7.19
CA THR A 97 2.97 2.31 6.03
C THR A 97 1.94 1.25 6.39
N ILE A 98 0.67 1.63 6.38
CA ILE A 98 -0.48 0.78 6.72
C ILE A 98 -1.56 0.88 5.64
N GLY A 99 -2.53 0.00 5.70
CA GLY A 99 -3.65 0.00 4.75
C GLY A 99 -4.94 0.62 5.29
N GLY A 100 -5.88 0.85 4.38
CA GLY A 100 -7.24 1.26 4.72
C GLY A 100 -7.99 0.22 5.57
N TYR A 101 -7.49 -1.00 5.68
CA TYR A 101 -7.99 -2.01 6.61
C TYR A 101 -7.55 -1.72 8.05
N GLU A 102 -6.25 -1.45 8.26
CA GLU A 102 -5.68 -1.25 9.58
C GLU A 102 -6.09 0.08 10.20
N ALA A 103 -6.15 1.16 9.41
CA ALA A 103 -6.33 2.51 9.91
C ALA A 103 -7.58 2.69 10.80
N PRO A 104 -8.81 2.32 10.37
CA PRO A 104 -9.99 2.48 11.21
C PRO A 104 -9.99 1.54 12.42
N LEU A 105 -9.48 0.32 12.29
CA LEU A 105 -9.39 -0.66 13.38
C LEU A 105 -8.45 -0.20 14.48
N TRP A 106 -7.27 0.30 14.11
CA TRP A 106 -6.25 0.74 15.06
C TRP A 106 -6.58 2.10 15.66
N ALA A 107 -7.23 2.98 14.89
CA ALA A 107 -7.77 4.24 15.41
C ALA A 107 -8.82 4.00 16.52
N LYS A 108 -9.77 3.07 16.27
CA LYS A 108 -10.78 2.67 17.27
C LYS A 108 -10.16 2.09 18.56
N LYS A 109 -9.03 1.40 18.44
CA LYS A 109 -8.28 0.87 19.61
C LYS A 109 -7.42 1.92 20.30
N GLY A 110 -7.33 3.15 19.78
CA GLY A 110 -6.47 4.20 20.32
C GLY A 110 -4.98 3.97 20.11
N TRP A 111 -4.62 3.14 19.14
CA TRP A 111 -3.23 2.79 18.84
C TRP A 111 -2.53 3.78 17.91
N LEU A 112 -3.31 4.58 17.15
CA LEU A 112 -2.79 5.62 16.27
C LEU A 112 -2.92 7.02 16.89
N THR A 113 -2.03 7.91 16.49
CA THR A 113 -2.08 9.34 16.82
C THR A 113 -2.98 10.04 15.78
N PRO A 114 -3.96 10.84 16.19
CA PRO A 114 -4.70 11.69 15.26
C PRO A 114 -3.76 12.64 14.51
N LEU A 115 -4.02 12.84 13.23
CA LEU A 115 -3.21 13.69 12.37
C LEU A 115 -3.96 15.01 12.12
N ASP A 116 -3.65 16.02 12.91
CA ASP A 116 -4.11 17.39 12.69
C ASP A 116 -3.18 18.02 11.64
N MET A 117 -3.59 17.92 10.36
CA MET A 117 -2.80 18.41 9.24
C MET A 117 -2.84 19.95 9.17
N PRO A 118 -1.72 20.62 8.82
CA PRO A 118 -1.72 22.06 8.61
C PRO A 118 -2.64 22.46 7.45
N ALA A 119 -3.16 23.67 7.46
CA ALA A 119 -4.05 24.16 6.39
C ALA A 119 -3.42 24.05 4.98
N SER A 120 -2.09 24.22 4.88
CA SER A 120 -1.33 24.05 3.64
C SER A 120 -1.35 22.62 3.06
N TYR A 121 -1.66 21.63 3.88
CA TYR A 121 -1.82 20.24 3.42
C TYR A 121 -3.05 20.08 2.53
N ASP A 122 -4.07 20.93 2.72
CA ASP A 122 -5.31 20.91 1.96
C ASP A 122 -5.98 19.52 1.97
N ALA A 123 -6.42 19.10 3.16
CA ALA A 123 -7.11 17.82 3.34
C ALA A 123 -8.47 17.76 2.61
N ALA A 124 -9.04 18.91 2.23
CA ALA A 124 -10.29 18.98 1.47
C ALA A 124 -10.11 18.51 0.00
N ASP A 125 -8.89 18.60 -0.52
CA ASP A 125 -8.53 18.10 -1.86
C ASP A 125 -8.41 16.57 -1.94
N LEU A 126 -8.40 15.87 -0.80
CA LEU A 126 -8.41 14.41 -0.80
C LEU A 126 -9.75 13.87 -1.31
N LEU A 127 -9.71 12.82 -2.13
CA LEU A 127 -10.92 12.12 -2.57
C LEU A 127 -11.73 11.66 -1.35
N PRO A 128 -13.04 11.97 -1.27
CA PRO A 128 -13.84 11.71 -0.07
C PRO A 128 -13.78 10.25 0.40
N THR A 129 -13.94 9.29 -0.52
CA THR A 129 -13.89 7.85 -0.22
C THR A 129 -12.57 7.45 0.43
N VAL A 130 -11.46 8.03 -0.03
CA VAL A 130 -10.11 7.74 0.47
C VAL A 130 -9.86 8.40 1.83
N ARG A 131 -10.24 9.66 1.98
CA ARG A 131 -10.15 10.39 3.24
C ARG A 131 -10.98 9.71 4.33
N ASP A 132 -12.22 9.40 4.02
CA ASP A 132 -13.16 8.82 4.97
C ASP A 132 -12.75 7.40 5.39
N GLY A 133 -12.14 6.61 4.48
CA GLY A 133 -11.55 5.31 4.78
C GLY A 133 -10.39 5.34 5.77
N LEU A 134 -9.74 6.49 5.96
CA LEU A 134 -8.62 6.69 6.91
C LEU A 134 -9.02 7.50 8.15
N SER A 135 -10.31 7.82 8.28
CA SER A 135 -10.84 8.65 9.36
C SER A 135 -11.65 7.83 10.35
N GLN A 136 -11.67 8.30 11.60
CA GLN A 136 -12.50 7.75 12.66
C GLN A 136 -13.05 8.91 13.52
N GLY A 137 -14.36 8.96 13.71
CA GLY A 137 -14.99 10.03 14.49
C GLY A 137 -14.70 11.45 13.95
N GLY A 138 -14.62 11.60 12.63
CA GLY A 138 -14.33 12.86 11.96
C GLY A 138 -12.86 13.32 12.01
N LYS A 139 -11.95 12.52 12.57
CA LYS A 139 -10.52 12.79 12.62
C LYS A 139 -9.75 11.86 11.69
N LEU A 140 -8.73 12.39 11.01
CA LEU A 140 -7.82 11.63 10.19
C LEU A 140 -6.77 10.94 11.08
N PHE A 141 -6.52 9.63 10.87
CA PHE A 141 -5.52 8.84 11.61
C PHE A 141 -4.39 8.31 10.74
N ALA A 142 -4.53 8.41 9.44
CA ALA A 142 -3.48 8.15 8.48
C ALA A 142 -3.66 9.09 7.28
N VAL A 143 -2.57 9.44 6.60
CA VAL A 143 -2.61 10.25 5.37
C VAL A 143 -2.40 9.35 4.16
N PRO A 144 -3.24 9.45 3.11
CA PRO A 144 -3.16 8.56 1.97
C PRO A 144 -1.90 8.86 1.13
N PHE A 145 -1.10 7.83 0.90
CA PHE A 145 0.06 7.92 0.02
C PHE A 145 -0.32 7.62 -1.44
N TYR A 146 -1.05 6.53 -1.66
CA TYR A 146 -1.82 6.29 -2.88
C TYR A 146 -3.06 5.44 -2.58
N ALA A 147 -4.04 5.51 -3.48
CA ALA A 147 -5.20 4.64 -3.44
C ALA A 147 -5.41 3.98 -4.82
N GLU A 148 -6.00 2.79 -4.79
CA GLU A 148 -6.17 1.95 -5.96
C GLU A 148 -7.48 1.19 -5.93
N SER A 149 -7.96 0.85 -7.11
CA SER A 149 -8.99 -0.15 -7.34
C SER A 149 -8.39 -1.31 -8.13
N SER A 150 -9.21 -2.18 -8.71
CA SER A 150 -8.79 -3.28 -9.58
C SER A 150 -9.23 -3.03 -11.01
N MET A 151 -8.44 -3.54 -11.97
CA MET A 151 -8.74 -3.47 -13.40
C MET A 151 -8.11 -4.64 -14.17
N THR A 152 -8.48 -4.75 -15.43
CA THR A 152 -7.91 -5.68 -16.39
C THR A 152 -6.93 -4.95 -17.32
N TYR A 153 -5.67 -5.37 -17.27
CA TYR A 153 -4.63 -5.02 -18.23
C TYR A 153 -4.60 -6.06 -19.34
N TYR A 154 -4.49 -5.64 -20.60
CA TYR A 154 -4.40 -6.58 -21.71
C TYR A 154 -3.46 -6.10 -22.82
N ARG A 155 -2.91 -7.01 -23.57
CA ARG A 155 -2.00 -6.77 -24.70
C ARG A 155 -2.80 -6.53 -25.97
N ARG A 156 -3.00 -5.26 -26.36
CA ARG A 156 -3.73 -4.86 -27.58
C ARG A 156 -3.19 -5.52 -28.84
N ASP A 157 -1.87 -5.63 -28.96
CA ASP A 157 -1.22 -6.27 -30.10
C ASP A 157 -1.56 -7.76 -30.22
N LEU A 158 -1.58 -8.49 -29.10
CA LEU A 158 -1.95 -9.91 -29.09
C LEU A 158 -3.45 -10.10 -29.37
N PHE A 159 -4.30 -9.22 -28.79
CA PHE A 159 -5.73 -9.23 -29.08
C PHE A 159 -6.01 -8.99 -30.57
N ASN A 160 -5.38 -7.97 -31.16
CA ASN A 160 -5.53 -7.66 -32.59
C ASN A 160 -5.04 -8.83 -33.45
N ALA A 161 -3.89 -9.41 -33.15
CA ALA A 161 -3.35 -10.56 -33.90
C ALA A 161 -4.26 -11.81 -33.82
N ALA A 162 -4.99 -11.97 -32.70
CA ALA A 162 -5.92 -13.08 -32.48
C ALA A 162 -7.36 -12.78 -32.98
N GLY A 163 -7.62 -11.58 -33.50
CA GLY A 163 -8.96 -11.13 -33.89
C GLY A 163 -9.93 -10.96 -32.73
N LEU A 164 -9.40 -10.64 -31.52
CA LEU A 164 -10.17 -10.47 -30.31
C LEU A 164 -10.43 -8.98 -30.03
N LYS A 165 -11.54 -8.72 -29.35
CA LYS A 165 -11.89 -7.38 -28.85
C LYS A 165 -12.21 -7.48 -27.36
N MET A 166 -11.50 -6.74 -26.52
CA MET A 166 -11.80 -6.62 -25.11
C MET A 166 -13.01 -5.70 -24.91
N PRO A 167 -14.10 -6.16 -24.27
CA PRO A 167 -15.20 -5.28 -23.91
C PRO A 167 -14.77 -4.35 -22.76
N GLU A 168 -15.44 -3.21 -22.63
CA GLU A 168 -15.19 -2.28 -21.52
C GLU A 168 -15.45 -2.94 -20.16
N GLN A 169 -16.53 -3.75 -20.07
CA GLN A 169 -16.86 -4.57 -18.92
C GLN A 169 -16.77 -6.06 -19.31
N PRO A 170 -15.61 -6.71 -19.12
CA PRO A 170 -15.46 -8.14 -19.39
C PRO A 170 -16.13 -9.00 -18.32
N THR A 171 -16.54 -10.20 -18.72
CA THR A 171 -16.93 -11.25 -17.77
C THR A 171 -15.78 -12.23 -17.53
N TYR A 172 -15.82 -13.01 -16.44
CA TYR A 172 -14.84 -14.08 -16.22
C TYR A 172 -14.90 -15.16 -17.31
N ASP A 173 -16.05 -15.36 -17.97
CA ASP A 173 -16.16 -16.23 -19.14
C ASP A 173 -15.40 -15.65 -20.35
N ASP A 174 -15.46 -14.34 -20.58
CA ASP A 174 -14.68 -13.69 -21.62
C ASP A 174 -13.18 -13.80 -21.31
N ILE A 175 -12.78 -13.53 -20.06
CA ILE A 175 -11.40 -13.67 -19.62
C ILE A 175 -10.88 -15.10 -19.87
N ALA A 176 -11.66 -16.12 -19.54
CA ALA A 176 -11.27 -17.50 -19.77
C ALA A 176 -11.10 -17.83 -21.27
N LYS A 177 -12.02 -17.36 -22.12
CA LYS A 177 -11.92 -17.51 -23.58
C LYS A 177 -10.71 -16.80 -24.15
N PHE A 178 -10.44 -15.56 -23.69
CA PHE A 178 -9.29 -14.79 -24.14
C PHE A 178 -7.98 -15.41 -23.64
N ALA A 179 -7.91 -15.85 -22.40
CA ALA A 179 -6.75 -16.51 -21.85
C ALA A 179 -6.39 -17.78 -22.64
N ALA A 180 -7.39 -18.62 -22.97
CA ALA A 180 -7.18 -19.80 -23.78
C ALA A 180 -6.64 -19.47 -25.19
N LYS A 181 -7.12 -18.41 -25.82
CA LYS A 181 -6.72 -18.01 -27.17
C LYS A 181 -5.32 -17.39 -27.22
N LEU A 182 -4.94 -16.67 -26.16
CA LEU A 182 -3.67 -15.96 -26.08
C LEU A 182 -2.53 -16.81 -25.51
N HIS A 183 -2.83 -17.97 -24.90
CA HIS A 183 -1.84 -18.80 -24.24
C HIS A 183 -0.96 -19.52 -25.27
N ASP A 184 0.30 -19.10 -25.37
CA ASP A 184 1.31 -19.68 -26.26
C ASP A 184 2.65 -19.79 -25.50
N PRO A 185 2.79 -20.83 -24.63
CA PRO A 185 4.00 -21.02 -23.85
C PRO A 185 5.24 -21.30 -24.70
N ALA A 186 5.08 -21.78 -25.93
CA ALA A 186 6.20 -21.97 -26.86
C ALA A 186 6.83 -20.62 -27.26
N LYS A 187 6.04 -19.55 -27.32
CA LYS A 187 6.52 -18.17 -27.49
C LYS A 187 6.81 -17.47 -26.16
N GLY A 188 6.65 -18.15 -25.04
CA GLY A 188 6.83 -17.61 -23.70
C GLY A 188 5.75 -16.59 -23.32
N VAL A 189 4.53 -16.72 -23.86
CA VAL A 189 3.36 -15.89 -23.54
C VAL A 189 2.32 -16.73 -22.82
N TYR A 190 1.97 -16.31 -21.63
CA TYR A 190 0.91 -16.91 -20.83
C TYR A 190 -0.38 -16.11 -21.02
N GLY A 191 -1.52 -16.81 -21.10
CA GLY A 191 -2.81 -16.18 -21.37
C GLY A 191 -3.19 -15.14 -20.34
N ILE A 192 -2.89 -15.41 -19.06
CA ILE A 192 -3.22 -14.53 -17.95
C ILE A 192 -2.21 -14.64 -16.81
N CYS A 193 -1.95 -13.53 -16.12
CA CYS A 193 -1.23 -13.47 -14.85
C CYS A 193 -2.19 -13.01 -13.76
N LEU A 194 -2.17 -13.68 -12.59
CA LEU A 194 -2.95 -13.36 -11.41
C LEU A 194 -2.08 -13.58 -10.17
N ARG A 195 -2.38 -12.92 -9.05
CA ARG A 195 -1.72 -13.19 -7.77
C ARG A 195 -2.06 -14.61 -7.30
N GLY A 196 -1.06 -15.49 -7.22
CA GLY A 196 -1.19 -16.83 -6.71
C GLY A 196 -0.55 -17.04 -5.34
N ARG A 197 0.31 -16.10 -4.90
CA ARG A 197 0.93 -16.09 -3.57
C ARG A 197 -0.14 -16.08 -2.49
N ALA A 198 -0.02 -16.95 -1.50
CA ALA A 198 -0.98 -17.02 -0.41
C ALA A 198 -0.88 -15.80 0.51
N GLY A 199 -2.02 -15.20 0.82
CA GLY A 199 -2.11 -14.09 1.76
C GLY A 199 -3.41 -13.30 1.61
N TRP A 200 -3.86 -12.69 2.69
CA TRP A 200 -5.11 -11.92 2.68
C TRP A 200 -5.05 -10.70 1.76
N GLY A 201 -3.88 -10.04 1.63
CA GLY A 201 -3.62 -8.94 0.69
C GLY A 201 -3.05 -9.40 -0.64
N GLU A 202 -2.82 -10.70 -0.84
CA GLU A 202 -2.29 -11.30 -2.05
C GLU A 202 -3.39 -12.00 -2.84
N ASN A 203 -3.39 -13.34 -2.95
CA ASN A 203 -4.40 -14.06 -3.71
C ASN A 203 -5.83 -13.78 -3.23
N MET A 204 -6.03 -13.55 -1.91
CA MET A 204 -7.37 -13.28 -1.39
C MET A 204 -7.92 -11.91 -1.76
N ALA A 205 -7.10 -10.93 -2.10
CA ALA A 205 -7.59 -9.67 -2.63
C ALA A 205 -8.39 -9.89 -3.93
N LEU A 206 -7.85 -10.67 -4.85
CA LEU A 206 -8.54 -11.03 -6.09
C LEU A 206 -9.68 -12.03 -5.85
N VAL A 207 -9.43 -13.12 -5.10
CA VAL A 207 -10.44 -14.18 -4.88
C VAL A 207 -11.67 -13.62 -4.18
N SER A 208 -11.52 -12.70 -3.21
CA SER A 208 -12.67 -12.06 -2.56
C SER A 208 -13.55 -11.27 -3.55
N THR A 209 -12.92 -10.50 -4.46
CA THR A 209 -13.69 -9.79 -5.49
C THR A 209 -14.36 -10.74 -6.48
N MET A 210 -13.69 -11.84 -6.83
CA MET A 210 -14.32 -12.90 -7.63
C MET A 210 -15.54 -13.47 -6.91
N VAL A 211 -15.40 -13.86 -5.65
CA VAL A 211 -16.53 -14.38 -4.85
C VAL A 211 -17.69 -13.40 -4.83
N ASN A 212 -17.45 -12.11 -4.62
CA ASN A 212 -18.47 -11.08 -4.61
C ASN A 212 -19.24 -11.04 -5.95
N THR A 213 -18.52 -11.03 -7.10
CA THR A 213 -19.15 -10.97 -8.42
C THR A 213 -19.86 -12.26 -8.82
N PHE A 214 -19.46 -13.40 -8.26
CA PHE A 214 -20.19 -14.66 -8.38
C PHE A 214 -21.41 -14.73 -7.45
N GLY A 215 -21.71 -13.65 -6.70
CA GLY A 215 -22.86 -13.53 -5.81
C GLY A 215 -22.63 -14.15 -4.43
N GLY A 216 -21.38 -14.48 -4.08
CA GLY A 216 -21.00 -14.97 -2.76
C GLY A 216 -20.68 -13.83 -1.77
N ARG A 217 -20.35 -14.20 -0.56
CA ARG A 217 -19.92 -13.30 0.53
C ARG A 217 -19.09 -14.10 1.54
N TRP A 218 -18.36 -13.42 2.43
CA TRP A 218 -17.60 -14.07 3.49
C TRP A 218 -18.52 -14.59 4.62
N PHE A 219 -19.45 -13.73 5.07
CA PHE A 219 -20.35 -14.01 6.18
C PHE A 219 -21.77 -13.57 5.84
N ASP A 220 -22.75 -14.31 6.34
CA ASP A 220 -24.15 -13.88 6.31
C ASP A 220 -24.45 -12.79 7.38
N GLU A 221 -25.67 -12.29 7.41
CA GLU A 221 -26.08 -11.25 8.34
C GLU A 221 -25.99 -11.67 9.82
N LYS A 222 -25.84 -12.99 10.09
CA LYS A 222 -25.67 -13.57 11.43
C LYS A 222 -24.22 -13.95 11.71
N TRP A 223 -23.27 -13.48 10.90
CA TRP A 223 -21.84 -13.79 10.96
C TRP A 223 -21.50 -15.29 10.72
N GLN A 224 -22.44 -16.08 10.18
CA GLN A 224 -22.11 -17.44 9.76
C GLN A 224 -21.22 -17.38 8.52
N PRO A 225 -20.07 -18.05 8.50
CA PRO A 225 -19.24 -18.17 7.31
C PRO A 225 -19.99 -18.86 6.18
N THR A 226 -19.75 -18.42 4.95
CA THR A 226 -20.40 -18.95 3.74
C THR A 226 -19.39 -19.41 2.69
N ILE A 227 -18.20 -19.89 3.13
CA ILE A 227 -17.06 -20.21 2.24
C ILE A 227 -17.28 -21.52 1.46
N ASP A 228 -18.10 -22.44 1.93
CA ASP A 228 -18.41 -23.72 1.27
C ASP A 228 -19.64 -23.67 0.35
N THR A 229 -20.08 -22.44 -0.03
CA THR A 229 -21.24 -22.26 -0.90
C THR A 229 -20.90 -22.46 -2.38
N PRO A 230 -21.92 -22.73 -3.26
CA PRO A 230 -21.70 -22.85 -4.70
C PRO A 230 -21.00 -21.66 -5.35
N GLN A 231 -21.27 -20.43 -4.87
CA GLN A 231 -20.66 -19.20 -5.37
C GLN A 231 -19.14 -19.16 -5.11
N TRP A 232 -18.71 -19.51 -3.91
CA TRP A 232 -17.31 -19.68 -3.59
C TRP A 232 -16.66 -20.77 -4.44
N LYS A 233 -17.32 -21.90 -4.59
CA LYS A 233 -16.81 -23.01 -5.40
C LYS A 233 -16.62 -22.60 -6.85
N GLN A 234 -17.58 -21.89 -7.44
CA GLN A 234 -17.47 -21.39 -8.83
C GLN A 234 -16.31 -20.37 -8.95
N ALA A 235 -16.22 -19.40 -8.06
CA ALA A 235 -15.17 -18.39 -8.08
C ALA A 235 -13.78 -19.02 -7.94
N VAL A 236 -13.58 -19.92 -6.97
CA VAL A 236 -12.28 -20.56 -6.71
C VAL A 236 -11.90 -21.53 -7.82
N ASN A 237 -12.87 -22.30 -8.37
CA ASN A 237 -12.59 -23.13 -9.55
C ASN A 237 -12.18 -22.30 -10.76
N THR A 238 -12.87 -21.19 -11.04
CA THR A 238 -12.50 -20.28 -12.14
C THR A 238 -11.08 -19.73 -11.93
N TYR A 239 -10.75 -19.26 -10.73
CA TYR A 239 -9.42 -18.78 -10.39
C TYR A 239 -8.33 -19.84 -10.58
N VAL A 240 -8.54 -21.04 -10.04
CA VAL A 240 -7.59 -22.16 -10.10
C VAL A 240 -7.43 -22.62 -11.56
N ASP A 241 -8.51 -22.72 -12.30
CA ASP A 241 -8.50 -23.13 -13.72
C ASP A 241 -7.75 -22.13 -14.59
N LEU A 242 -7.99 -20.82 -14.41
CA LEU A 242 -7.28 -19.78 -15.14
C LEU A 242 -5.77 -19.89 -14.95
N LEU A 243 -5.32 -20.03 -13.71
CA LEU A 243 -3.88 -20.12 -13.42
C LEU A 243 -3.27 -21.46 -13.83
N LYS A 244 -3.95 -22.59 -13.59
CA LYS A 244 -3.43 -23.92 -13.99
C LYS A 244 -3.34 -24.10 -15.49
N LYS A 245 -4.34 -23.63 -16.23
CA LYS A 245 -4.41 -23.83 -17.67
C LYS A 245 -3.67 -22.77 -18.47
N TYR A 246 -3.65 -21.52 -18.01
CA TYR A 246 -3.20 -20.38 -18.80
C TYR A 246 -2.23 -19.43 -18.07
N GLY A 247 -1.93 -19.70 -16.81
CA GLY A 247 -0.97 -18.93 -16.01
C GLY A 247 0.48 -19.32 -16.24
N PRO A 248 1.44 -18.52 -15.78
CA PRO A 248 2.86 -18.83 -15.85
C PRO A 248 3.23 -19.96 -14.88
N PRO A 249 4.30 -20.73 -15.17
CA PRO A 249 4.88 -21.64 -14.20
C PRO A 249 5.23 -20.90 -12.91
N GLY A 250 4.96 -21.52 -11.76
CA GLY A 250 5.24 -20.91 -10.46
C GLY A 250 4.25 -19.80 -10.05
N ALA A 251 3.09 -19.68 -10.72
CA ALA A 251 2.08 -18.68 -10.40
C ALA A 251 1.71 -18.62 -8.90
N SER A 252 1.75 -19.75 -8.20
CA SER A 252 1.48 -19.82 -6.75
C SER A 252 2.47 -19.05 -5.86
N SER A 253 3.57 -18.56 -6.42
CA SER A 253 4.56 -17.73 -5.75
C SER A 253 4.52 -16.25 -6.19
N ASN A 254 3.71 -15.92 -7.20
CA ASN A 254 3.64 -14.58 -7.75
C ASN A 254 2.64 -13.74 -6.97
N GLY A 255 3.10 -12.61 -6.45
CA GLY A 255 2.31 -11.50 -5.94
C GLY A 255 2.23 -10.37 -6.97
N PHE A 256 1.98 -9.14 -6.49
CA PHE A 256 1.89 -7.94 -7.34
C PHE A 256 3.19 -7.69 -8.13
N ASN A 257 4.34 -7.64 -7.45
CA ASN A 257 5.61 -7.28 -8.06
C ASN A 257 6.05 -8.27 -9.14
N GLU A 258 5.91 -9.57 -8.90
CA GLU A 258 6.27 -10.60 -9.87
C GLU A 258 5.39 -10.52 -11.11
N ASN A 259 4.07 -10.32 -10.94
CA ASN A 259 3.16 -10.18 -12.06
C ASN A 259 3.37 -8.86 -12.84
N LEU A 260 3.72 -7.76 -12.17
CA LEU A 260 4.13 -6.52 -12.81
C LEU A 260 5.33 -6.74 -13.73
N VAL A 261 6.36 -7.43 -13.23
CA VAL A 261 7.56 -7.76 -14.02
C VAL A 261 7.21 -8.67 -15.20
N LEU A 262 6.37 -9.68 -15.00
CA LEU A 262 5.94 -10.58 -16.07
C LEU A 262 5.14 -9.85 -17.15
N PHE A 263 4.17 -9.01 -16.77
CA PHE A 263 3.35 -8.27 -17.72
C PHE A 263 4.16 -7.21 -18.47
N SER A 264 4.95 -6.39 -17.77
CA SER A 264 5.84 -5.38 -18.35
C SER A 264 6.91 -6.01 -19.24
N GLY A 265 7.35 -7.24 -18.92
CA GLY A 265 8.26 -8.04 -19.74
C GLY A 265 7.61 -8.68 -20.96
N GLY A 266 6.29 -8.54 -21.16
CA GLY A 266 5.54 -9.08 -22.29
C GLY A 266 5.18 -10.56 -22.17
N LYS A 267 5.27 -11.14 -20.97
CA LYS A 267 5.03 -12.56 -20.73
C LYS A 267 3.57 -12.91 -20.47
N CYS A 268 2.68 -11.93 -20.24
CA CYS A 268 1.26 -12.16 -19.97
C CYS A 268 0.41 -11.50 -21.07
N GLY A 269 -0.59 -12.20 -21.59
CA GLY A 269 -1.60 -11.65 -22.50
C GLY A 269 -2.57 -10.72 -21.79
N MET A 270 -2.93 -11.07 -20.56
CA MET A 270 -3.77 -10.29 -19.63
C MET A 270 -3.21 -10.35 -18.20
N TRP A 271 -3.56 -9.34 -17.41
CA TRP A 271 -3.29 -9.28 -15.98
C TRP A 271 -4.45 -8.55 -15.29
N ILE A 272 -5.02 -9.15 -14.25
CA ILE A 272 -6.07 -8.52 -13.45
C ILE A 272 -5.46 -8.19 -12.09
N ASP A 273 -5.34 -6.89 -11.80
CA ASP A 273 -4.69 -6.43 -10.56
C ASP A 273 -5.00 -4.95 -10.29
N ALA A 274 -4.27 -4.38 -9.33
CA ALA A 274 -4.39 -3.03 -8.84
C ALA A 274 -4.19 -1.96 -9.92
N THR A 275 -5.04 -0.93 -9.90
CA THR A 275 -4.98 0.18 -10.85
C THR A 275 -3.70 1.02 -10.76
N VAL A 276 -2.98 0.95 -9.65
CA VAL A 276 -1.69 1.64 -9.47
C VAL A 276 -0.65 1.23 -10.50
N ALA A 277 -0.71 0.00 -11.00
CA ALA A 277 0.22 -0.47 -12.02
C ALA A 277 0.08 0.22 -13.38
N ALA A 278 -0.99 1.00 -13.62
CA ALA A 278 -1.26 1.58 -14.94
C ALA A 278 -0.16 2.53 -15.43
N GLY A 279 0.39 3.37 -14.56
CA GLY A 279 1.58 4.18 -14.87
C GLY A 279 2.79 3.32 -15.21
N MET A 280 3.09 2.34 -14.35
CA MET A 280 4.25 1.48 -14.47
C MET A 280 4.28 0.65 -15.76
N VAL A 281 3.14 0.04 -16.13
CA VAL A 281 3.04 -0.75 -17.38
C VAL A 281 3.02 0.12 -18.63
N SER A 282 2.68 1.41 -18.50
CA SER A 282 2.68 2.42 -19.58
C SER A 282 4.00 3.18 -19.70
N SER A 283 4.93 2.97 -18.77
CA SER A 283 6.25 3.61 -18.75
C SER A 283 7.16 3.01 -19.82
N ALA A 284 7.53 3.79 -20.82
CA ALA A 284 8.45 3.34 -21.87
C ALA A 284 9.86 2.99 -21.32
N LYS A 285 10.19 3.48 -20.13
CA LYS A 285 11.46 3.21 -19.44
C LYS A 285 11.46 1.82 -18.81
N ASP A 286 10.33 1.39 -18.24
CA ASP A 286 10.25 0.24 -17.35
C ASP A 286 9.45 -0.93 -17.94
N SER A 287 8.69 -0.69 -19.02
CA SER A 287 7.82 -1.66 -19.67
C SER A 287 8.15 -1.85 -21.15
N LYS A 288 8.41 -3.10 -21.55
CA LYS A 288 8.61 -3.49 -22.97
C LYS A 288 7.31 -3.47 -23.79
N VAL A 289 6.18 -3.27 -23.10
CA VAL A 289 4.83 -3.31 -23.70
C VAL A 289 4.07 -2.00 -23.52
N ALA A 290 4.74 -0.94 -23.13
CA ALA A 290 4.13 0.34 -22.78
C ALA A 290 3.16 0.89 -23.83
N ASP A 291 3.51 0.79 -25.10
CA ASP A 291 2.70 1.21 -26.26
C ASP A 291 1.59 0.22 -26.65
N LYS A 292 1.54 -0.96 -26.00
CA LYS A 292 0.67 -2.10 -26.36
C LYS A 292 -0.38 -2.41 -25.30
N VAL A 293 -0.36 -1.69 -24.17
CA VAL A 293 -1.28 -1.95 -23.06
C VAL A 293 -2.65 -1.34 -23.33
N GLY A 294 -3.68 -2.15 -23.10
CA GLY A 294 -5.08 -1.71 -23.02
C GLY A 294 -5.61 -1.93 -21.61
N PHE A 295 -6.67 -1.21 -21.28
CA PHE A 295 -7.30 -1.20 -19.98
C PHE A 295 -8.79 -1.52 -20.12
N ALA A 296 -9.34 -2.30 -19.19
CA ALA A 296 -10.76 -2.58 -19.07
C ALA A 296 -11.14 -2.70 -17.59
N ASN A 297 -12.43 -2.65 -17.30
CA ASN A 297 -12.93 -2.85 -15.94
C ASN A 297 -12.49 -4.21 -15.37
N ALA A 298 -12.48 -4.31 -14.05
CA ALA A 298 -12.34 -5.59 -13.38
C ALA A 298 -13.48 -6.53 -13.83
N PRO A 299 -13.18 -7.81 -14.09
CA PRO A 299 -14.20 -8.73 -14.63
C PRO A 299 -15.35 -8.96 -13.64
N ILE A 300 -16.52 -9.20 -14.20
CA ILE A 300 -17.73 -9.57 -13.44
C ILE A 300 -18.15 -11.00 -13.76
N ALA A 301 -19.04 -11.54 -12.92
CA ALA A 301 -19.73 -12.81 -13.18
C ALA A 301 -21.25 -12.59 -13.18
N SER A 302 -21.97 -13.02 -12.15
CA SER A 302 -23.42 -12.87 -12.05
C SER A 302 -23.88 -11.46 -11.64
N THR A 303 -22.96 -10.63 -11.10
CA THR A 303 -23.23 -9.27 -10.65
C THR A 303 -21.97 -8.40 -10.80
N PRO A 304 -22.11 -7.08 -11.04
CA PRO A 304 -20.99 -6.15 -11.01
C PRO A 304 -20.56 -5.77 -9.59
N LYS A 305 -21.39 -6.05 -8.55
CA LYS A 305 -21.06 -5.68 -7.17
C LYS A 305 -19.77 -6.35 -6.70
N GLY A 306 -18.89 -5.55 -6.10
CA GLY A 306 -17.63 -6.02 -5.50
C GLY A 306 -16.56 -6.46 -6.49
N SER A 307 -16.69 -6.15 -7.80
CA SER A 307 -15.63 -6.39 -8.79
C SER A 307 -14.45 -5.45 -8.62
N HIS A 308 -14.74 -4.20 -8.25
CA HIS A 308 -13.76 -3.17 -8.00
C HIS A 308 -13.44 -3.13 -6.50
N TRP A 309 -12.20 -3.40 -6.12
CA TRP A 309 -11.78 -3.22 -4.74
C TRP A 309 -11.46 -1.75 -4.42
N LEU A 310 -11.28 -1.43 -3.17
CA LEU A 310 -10.70 -0.17 -2.72
C LEU A 310 -9.55 -0.51 -1.76
N TRP A 311 -8.34 -0.15 -2.14
CA TRP A 311 -7.20 -0.23 -1.26
C TRP A 311 -6.52 1.13 -1.14
N ILE A 312 -6.07 1.47 0.05
CA ILE A 312 -5.37 2.71 0.34
C ILE A 312 -4.10 2.34 1.09
N TRP A 313 -2.95 2.65 0.52
CA TRP A 313 -1.72 2.68 1.29
C TRP A 313 -1.55 4.06 1.90
N ALA A 314 -1.31 4.11 3.20
CA ALA A 314 -1.29 5.34 3.99
C ALA A 314 -0.13 5.35 4.97
N LEU A 315 0.26 6.55 5.38
CA LEU A 315 1.26 6.78 6.41
C LEU A 315 0.57 7.13 7.72
N ALA A 316 0.90 6.40 8.79
CA ALA A 316 0.30 6.56 10.11
C ALA A 316 1.36 6.66 11.19
N VAL A 317 1.09 7.48 12.20
CA VAL A 317 1.95 7.64 13.38
C VAL A 317 1.40 6.79 14.53
N PRO A 318 2.11 5.74 14.95
CA PRO A 318 1.67 4.94 16.09
C PRO A 318 1.73 5.76 17.39
N LYS A 319 0.86 5.46 18.34
CA LYS A 319 0.83 6.13 19.66
C LYS A 319 2.13 5.94 20.44
N SER A 320 2.87 4.88 20.15
CA SER A 320 4.16 4.52 20.74
C SER A 320 5.35 5.22 20.07
N SER A 321 5.15 6.07 19.04
CA SER A 321 6.23 6.83 18.42
C SER A 321 6.93 7.73 19.44
N LYS A 322 8.27 7.77 19.36
CA LYS A 322 9.12 8.62 20.18
C LYS A 322 9.26 10.04 19.62
N SER A 323 8.89 10.23 18.35
CA SER A 323 9.04 11.49 17.63
C SER A 323 7.79 11.82 16.80
N PRO A 324 6.59 11.90 17.42
CA PRO A 324 5.34 11.99 16.68
C PRO A 324 5.24 13.26 15.83
N GLU A 325 5.75 14.40 16.27
CA GLU A 325 5.65 15.65 15.49
C GLU A 325 6.56 15.63 14.25
N ALA A 326 7.78 15.12 14.37
CA ALA A 326 8.65 14.92 13.22
C ALA A 326 8.05 13.89 12.22
N ALA A 327 7.43 12.83 12.74
CA ALA A 327 6.74 11.83 11.92
C ALA A 327 5.54 12.43 11.18
N LYS A 328 4.73 13.29 11.82
CA LYS A 328 3.64 14.02 11.17
C LYS A 328 4.15 14.97 10.07
N THR A 329 5.25 15.68 10.34
CA THR A 329 5.87 16.60 9.37
C THR A 329 6.30 15.84 8.12
N PHE A 330 6.98 14.70 8.28
CA PHE A 330 7.36 13.87 7.13
C PHE A 330 6.14 13.28 6.41
N ALA A 331 5.14 12.76 7.14
CA ALA A 331 3.92 12.21 6.55
C ALA A 331 3.16 13.26 5.73
N ALA A 332 3.06 14.50 6.24
CA ALA A 332 2.45 15.61 5.52
C ALA A 332 3.18 15.93 4.22
N TRP A 333 4.51 16.00 4.23
CA TRP A 333 5.32 16.24 3.03
C TRP A 333 5.18 15.08 2.03
N ALA A 334 5.33 13.83 2.48
CA ALA A 334 5.32 12.64 1.63
C ALA A 334 3.98 12.40 0.91
N THR A 335 2.89 13.05 1.36
CA THR A 335 1.55 12.92 0.78
C THR A 335 0.98 14.27 0.28
N SER A 336 1.87 15.27 0.16
CA SER A 336 1.52 16.62 -0.28
C SER A 336 1.44 16.73 -1.80
N LYS A 337 0.83 17.84 -2.26
CA LYS A 337 0.89 18.26 -3.67
C LYS A 337 2.33 18.55 -4.13
N GLU A 338 3.19 18.98 -3.22
CA GLU A 338 4.61 19.23 -3.49
C GLU A 338 5.34 17.93 -3.82
N TYR A 339 5.13 16.88 -3.01
CA TYR A 339 5.69 15.56 -3.27
C TYR A 339 5.20 14.99 -4.61
N ILE A 340 3.91 15.10 -4.92
CA ILE A 340 3.36 14.66 -6.21
C ILE A 340 4.07 15.36 -7.37
N ARG A 341 4.29 16.68 -7.28
CA ARG A 341 5.05 17.43 -8.29
C ARG A 341 6.53 17.04 -8.35
N ALA A 342 7.15 16.70 -7.21
CA ALA A 342 8.52 16.20 -7.18
C ALA A 342 8.64 14.85 -7.91
N VAL A 343 7.67 13.95 -7.74
CA VAL A 343 7.59 12.69 -8.52
C VAL A 343 7.38 12.97 -9.99
N ALA A 344 6.43 13.86 -10.35
CA ALA A 344 6.17 14.24 -11.74
C ALA A 344 7.42 14.79 -12.42
N LYS A 345 8.22 15.60 -11.72
CA LYS A 345 9.49 16.14 -12.21
C LYS A 345 10.57 15.05 -12.37
N ALA A 346 10.65 14.11 -11.45
CA ALA A 346 11.70 13.09 -11.41
C ALA A 346 11.42 11.89 -12.31
N GLN A 347 10.17 11.45 -12.40
CA GLN A 347 9.75 10.22 -13.08
C GLN A 347 8.78 10.48 -14.25
N GLY A 348 8.12 11.61 -14.29
CA GLY A 348 7.04 11.94 -15.21
C GLY A 348 5.65 11.87 -14.56
N TRP A 349 4.70 12.60 -15.13
CA TRP A 349 3.33 12.66 -14.59
C TRP A 349 2.60 11.32 -14.58
N GLY A 350 2.92 10.39 -15.48
CA GLY A 350 2.31 9.06 -15.50
C GLY A 350 2.67 8.18 -14.28
N GLU A 351 3.73 8.54 -13.55
CA GLU A 351 4.29 7.77 -12.43
C GLU A 351 3.94 8.38 -11.05
N VAL A 352 3.11 9.44 -11.00
CA VAL A 352 2.73 10.02 -9.71
C VAL A 352 1.81 9.09 -8.93
N PRO A 353 1.89 9.06 -7.58
CA PRO A 353 1.01 8.24 -6.75
C PRO A 353 -0.46 8.57 -7.03
N PRO A 354 -1.28 7.60 -7.49
CA PRO A 354 -2.66 7.87 -7.89
C PRO A 354 -3.63 7.85 -6.71
N GLY A 355 -4.87 8.24 -6.97
CA GLY A 355 -6.02 7.92 -6.12
C GLY A 355 -6.18 8.77 -4.86
N THR A 356 -5.37 9.81 -4.66
CA THR A 356 -5.43 10.55 -3.39
C THR A 356 -6.10 11.90 -3.50
N ARG A 357 -5.78 12.71 -4.52
CA ARG A 357 -6.16 14.12 -4.62
C ARG A 357 -6.93 14.44 -5.89
N ALA A 358 -8.05 15.16 -5.76
CA ALA A 358 -8.84 15.62 -6.89
C ALA A 358 -8.00 16.49 -7.84
N SER A 359 -7.21 17.42 -7.29
CA SER A 359 -6.34 18.32 -8.08
C SER A 359 -5.31 17.59 -8.95
N THR A 360 -4.89 16.36 -8.60
CA THR A 360 -4.00 15.56 -9.45
C THR A 360 -4.74 15.11 -10.72
N TYR A 361 -6.00 14.67 -10.59
CA TYR A 361 -6.82 14.25 -11.72
C TYR A 361 -7.28 15.40 -12.61
N ASP A 362 -7.37 16.60 -12.03
CA ASP A 362 -7.76 17.83 -12.74
C ASP A 362 -6.56 18.50 -13.44
N ASP A 363 -5.33 18.03 -13.20
CA ASP A 363 -4.11 18.57 -13.83
C ASP A 363 -4.02 18.12 -15.30
N PRO A 364 -3.98 19.05 -16.29
CA PRO A 364 -3.91 18.71 -17.70
C PRO A 364 -2.65 17.90 -18.08
N ALA A 365 -1.53 18.10 -17.35
CA ALA A 365 -0.30 17.36 -17.62
C ALA A 365 -0.42 15.90 -17.16
N TYR A 366 -1.10 15.66 -16.04
CA TYR A 366 -1.44 14.31 -15.59
C TYR A 366 -2.40 13.61 -16.57
N GLN A 367 -3.50 14.28 -16.96
CA GLN A 367 -4.48 13.73 -17.90
C GLN A 367 -3.82 13.35 -19.23
N LYS A 368 -2.91 14.17 -19.74
CA LYS A 368 -2.16 13.90 -20.97
C LYS A 368 -1.21 12.70 -20.83
N ALA A 369 -0.51 12.59 -19.72
CA ALA A 369 0.48 11.55 -19.47
C ALA A 369 -0.16 10.22 -19.04
N ALA A 370 -1.34 10.26 -18.42
CA ALA A 370 -2.07 9.12 -17.85
C ALA A 370 -3.47 9.00 -18.49
N PRO A 371 -3.59 8.54 -19.75
CA PRO A 371 -4.88 8.41 -20.42
C PRO A 371 -5.85 7.46 -19.72
N PHE A 372 -5.36 6.64 -18.79
CA PHE A 372 -6.13 5.77 -17.91
C PHE A 372 -6.67 6.48 -16.65
N SER A 373 -6.31 7.73 -16.40
CA SER A 373 -6.56 8.43 -15.12
C SER A 373 -8.04 8.58 -14.79
N SER A 374 -8.89 8.93 -15.77
CA SER A 374 -10.33 9.04 -15.55
C SER A 374 -10.96 7.69 -15.18
N PHE A 375 -10.50 6.61 -15.80
CA PHE A 375 -10.93 5.25 -15.48
C PHE A 375 -10.53 4.87 -14.03
N VAL A 376 -9.28 5.11 -13.64
CA VAL A 376 -8.78 4.82 -12.29
C VAL A 376 -9.55 5.62 -11.24
N ARG A 377 -9.78 6.92 -11.48
CA ARG A 377 -10.58 7.76 -10.59
C ARG A 377 -12.00 7.21 -10.42
N HIS A 378 -12.66 6.89 -11.53
CA HIS A 378 -14.02 6.32 -11.52
C HIS A 378 -14.08 5.00 -10.73
N ALA A 379 -13.13 4.10 -10.96
CA ALA A 379 -13.07 2.82 -10.26
C ALA A 379 -12.90 2.98 -8.74
N ILE A 380 -12.10 3.96 -8.29
CA ILE A 380 -11.91 4.27 -6.86
C ILE A 380 -13.18 4.91 -6.27
N GLU A 381 -13.77 5.89 -6.95
CA GLU A 381 -14.94 6.62 -6.44
C GLU A 381 -16.20 5.75 -6.39
N THR A 382 -16.31 4.75 -7.26
CA THR A 382 -17.45 3.82 -7.34
C THR A 382 -17.27 2.54 -6.52
N ALA A 383 -16.06 2.26 -6.04
CA ALA A 383 -15.83 1.16 -5.11
C ALA A 383 -16.66 1.38 -3.82
N ASN A 384 -17.51 0.42 -3.49
CA ASN A 384 -18.42 0.55 -2.35
C ASN A 384 -18.14 -0.51 -1.27
N PRO A 385 -17.27 -0.21 -0.30
CA PRO A 385 -16.98 -1.14 0.79
C PRO A 385 -18.17 -1.41 1.72
N ASN A 386 -19.24 -0.60 1.68
CA ASN A 386 -20.44 -0.78 2.49
C ASN A 386 -21.49 -1.66 1.82
N ASP A 387 -21.36 -1.95 0.51
CA ASP A 387 -22.25 -2.82 -0.25
C ASP A 387 -21.44 -3.70 -1.23
N PRO A 388 -20.54 -4.56 -0.69
CA PRO A 388 -19.54 -5.26 -1.51
C PRO A 388 -20.07 -6.49 -2.24
N SER A 389 -21.28 -6.96 -1.97
CA SER A 389 -21.84 -8.20 -2.50
C SER A 389 -23.29 -8.02 -2.93
N ALA A 390 -23.78 -8.93 -3.79
CA ALA A 390 -25.20 -9.01 -4.15
C ALA A 390 -26.11 -9.28 -2.94
N GLN A 391 -25.57 -9.96 -1.93
CA GLN A 391 -26.25 -10.28 -0.68
C GLN A 391 -25.84 -9.31 0.42
N LYS A 392 -26.75 -9.00 1.35
CA LYS A 392 -26.45 -8.18 2.53
C LYS A 392 -25.37 -8.83 3.40
N VAL A 393 -24.48 -8.01 3.92
CA VAL A 393 -23.36 -8.44 4.77
C VAL A 393 -23.31 -7.61 6.05
N PRO A 394 -22.78 -8.14 7.17
CA PRO A 394 -22.68 -7.43 8.44
C PRO A 394 -21.35 -6.65 8.59
N TYR A 395 -20.55 -6.57 7.54
CA TYR A 395 -19.20 -6.01 7.55
C TYR A 395 -19.00 -4.96 6.46
N THR A 396 -17.92 -4.20 6.54
CA THR A 396 -17.41 -3.34 5.47
C THR A 396 -16.16 -3.94 4.83
N GLY A 397 -15.86 -3.52 3.60
CA GLY A 397 -14.70 -3.99 2.85
C GLY A 397 -15.12 -4.79 1.60
N VAL A 398 -14.38 -4.64 0.51
CA VAL A 398 -14.64 -5.35 -0.76
C VAL A 398 -13.76 -6.58 -0.88
N GLN A 399 -12.46 -6.39 -0.86
CA GLN A 399 -11.46 -7.47 -0.98
C GLN A 399 -11.02 -8.03 0.39
N PHE A 400 -11.55 -7.48 1.47
CA PHE A 400 -11.33 -7.90 2.85
C PHE A 400 -12.58 -7.66 3.69
N VAL A 401 -12.58 -8.16 4.90
CA VAL A 401 -13.61 -7.90 5.91
C VAL A 401 -12.99 -7.07 7.04
N THR A 402 -13.56 -5.91 7.37
CA THR A 402 -13.00 -5.00 8.38
C THR A 402 -13.32 -5.47 9.81
N ILE A 403 -12.69 -6.60 10.20
CA ILE A 403 -12.71 -7.16 11.55
C ILE A 403 -11.30 -7.57 11.97
N PRO A 404 -10.95 -7.54 13.26
CA PRO A 404 -9.61 -7.90 13.74
C PRO A 404 -9.11 -9.28 13.31
N GLU A 405 -10.00 -10.25 13.19
CA GLU A 405 -9.71 -11.66 12.87
C GLU A 405 -9.35 -11.86 11.40
N PHE A 406 -9.71 -10.92 10.51
CA PHE A 406 -9.63 -11.14 9.06
C PHE A 406 -8.20 -11.32 8.56
N GLN A 407 -7.23 -10.63 9.13
CA GLN A 407 -5.83 -10.75 8.70
C GLN A 407 -5.33 -12.20 8.81
N SER A 408 -5.63 -12.86 9.93
CA SER A 408 -5.28 -14.26 10.12
C SER A 408 -6.17 -15.17 9.28
N LEU A 409 -7.49 -14.96 9.32
CA LEU A 409 -8.46 -15.77 8.58
C LEU A 409 -8.22 -15.75 7.07
N GLY A 410 -8.09 -14.55 6.50
CA GLY A 410 -7.84 -14.40 5.06
C GLY A 410 -6.52 -15.03 4.62
N THR A 411 -5.49 -15.00 5.49
CA THR A 411 -4.21 -15.67 5.22
C THR A 411 -4.38 -17.20 5.19
N VAL A 412 -5.09 -17.77 6.17
CA VAL A 412 -5.34 -19.23 6.23
C VAL A 412 -6.18 -19.69 5.04
N VAL A 413 -7.21 -18.95 4.66
CA VAL A 413 -8.03 -19.25 3.48
C VAL A 413 -7.18 -19.14 2.20
N GLY A 414 -6.36 -18.12 2.09
CA GLY A 414 -5.42 -17.94 0.97
C GLY A 414 -4.43 -19.10 0.83
N GLN A 415 -3.93 -19.62 1.95
CA GLN A 415 -3.06 -20.80 1.98
C GLN A 415 -3.78 -22.07 1.50
N ALA A 416 -5.03 -22.29 1.93
CA ALA A 416 -5.83 -23.43 1.49
C ALA A 416 -6.10 -23.39 -0.02
N ILE A 417 -6.44 -22.19 -0.57
CA ILE A 417 -6.67 -22.01 -2.00
C ILE A 417 -5.36 -22.15 -2.80
N ALA A 418 -4.22 -21.66 -2.30
CA ALA A 418 -2.92 -21.90 -2.92
C ALA A 418 -2.54 -23.39 -2.90
N GLY A 419 -2.99 -24.16 -1.88
CA GLY A 419 -2.90 -25.62 -1.86
C GLY A 419 -3.68 -26.27 -3.00
N ALA A 420 -4.89 -25.79 -3.30
CA ALA A 420 -5.67 -26.26 -4.44
C ALA A 420 -5.03 -25.85 -5.78
N LEU A 421 -4.49 -24.64 -5.88
CA LEU A 421 -3.76 -24.16 -7.05
C LEU A 421 -2.54 -25.05 -7.36
N THR A 422 -1.80 -25.46 -6.34
CA THR A 422 -0.62 -26.35 -6.51
C THR A 422 -0.97 -27.83 -6.62
N GLY A 423 -2.25 -28.21 -6.54
CA GLY A 423 -2.70 -29.59 -6.60
C GLY A 423 -2.44 -30.42 -5.35
N LYS A 424 -2.07 -29.78 -4.23
CA LYS A 424 -1.88 -30.45 -2.92
C LYS A 424 -3.21 -30.85 -2.29
N THR A 425 -4.30 -30.22 -2.67
CA THR A 425 -5.65 -30.51 -2.21
C THR A 425 -6.65 -30.22 -3.33
N THR A 426 -7.90 -30.66 -3.17
CA THR A 426 -9.01 -30.27 -4.06
C THR A 426 -9.55 -28.89 -3.67
N VAL A 427 -10.27 -28.22 -4.59
CA VAL A 427 -10.99 -26.98 -4.28
C VAL A 427 -12.03 -27.22 -3.18
N ASP A 428 -12.77 -28.33 -3.26
CA ASP A 428 -13.81 -28.68 -2.27
C ASP A 428 -13.22 -28.88 -0.86
N ASP A 429 -12.08 -29.56 -0.74
CA ASP A 429 -11.40 -29.73 0.54
C ASP A 429 -10.83 -28.40 1.07
N ALA A 430 -10.25 -27.58 0.20
CA ALA A 430 -9.75 -26.27 0.57
C ALA A 430 -10.87 -25.37 1.13
N LEU A 431 -12.05 -25.35 0.49
CA LEU A 431 -13.21 -24.58 0.95
C LEU A 431 -13.81 -25.14 2.23
N ARG A 432 -13.93 -26.47 2.36
CA ARG A 432 -14.41 -27.13 3.58
C ARG A 432 -13.50 -26.82 4.80
N VAL A 433 -12.20 -26.88 4.61
CA VAL A 433 -11.23 -26.51 5.67
C VAL A 433 -11.35 -25.03 6.00
N SER A 434 -11.46 -24.18 4.99
CA SER A 434 -11.61 -22.72 5.15
C SER A 434 -12.89 -22.35 5.91
N GLN A 435 -14.02 -23.01 5.59
CA GLN A 435 -15.30 -22.85 6.29
C GLN A 435 -15.14 -23.19 7.80
N SER A 436 -14.48 -24.30 8.12
CA SER A 436 -14.25 -24.71 9.51
C SER A 436 -13.34 -23.76 10.27
N GLN A 437 -12.31 -23.21 9.60
CA GLN A 437 -11.41 -22.21 10.18
C GLN A 437 -12.16 -20.90 10.45
N ALA A 438 -12.98 -20.45 9.49
CA ALA A 438 -13.80 -19.26 9.65
C ALA A 438 -14.79 -19.39 10.81
N GLN A 439 -15.47 -20.54 10.95
CA GLN A 439 -16.35 -20.78 12.09
C GLN A 439 -15.62 -20.70 13.43
N ARG A 440 -14.40 -21.25 13.52
CA ARG A 440 -13.57 -21.14 14.74
C ARG A 440 -13.19 -19.69 15.03
N ALA A 441 -12.72 -18.96 14.04
CA ALA A 441 -12.35 -17.57 14.19
C ALA A 441 -13.54 -16.71 14.66
N MET A 442 -14.74 -16.92 14.08
CA MET A 442 -15.95 -16.18 14.48
C MET A 442 -16.41 -16.52 15.90
N ARG A 443 -16.27 -17.77 16.36
CA ARG A 443 -16.55 -18.12 17.76
C ARG A 443 -15.53 -17.48 18.71
N GLN A 444 -14.26 -17.53 18.38
CA GLN A 444 -13.19 -16.93 19.19
C GLN A 444 -13.33 -15.39 19.27
N GLY A 445 -13.74 -14.75 18.19
CA GLY A 445 -14.03 -13.32 18.13
C GLY A 445 -15.35 -12.89 18.78
N GLY A 446 -16.18 -13.86 19.26
CA GLY A 446 -17.44 -13.59 19.92
C GLY A 446 -18.61 -13.23 18.99
N TYR A 447 -18.47 -13.45 17.68
CA TYR A 447 -19.52 -13.22 16.69
C TYR A 447 -20.54 -14.37 16.66
N LEU A 448 -20.10 -15.58 16.99
CA LEU A 448 -20.92 -16.78 17.06
C LEU A 448 -20.90 -17.37 18.48
N LYS A 449 -22.03 -17.93 18.89
CA LYS A 449 -22.18 -18.68 20.16
C LYS A 449 -21.60 -20.08 20.05
#